data_61cb98756cdbe3f6d08f5e874be6927e
#
_entry.id   61cb98756cdbe3f6d08f5e874be6927e
#
_cell.length_a   1.000
_cell.length_b   1.000
_cell.length_c   1.000
_cell.angle_alpha   90.00
_cell.angle_beta   90.00
_cell.angle_gamma   90.00
#
_symmetry.space_group_name_H-M   'P 1'
#
loop_
_entity.id
_entity.type
_entity.pdbx_description
1 polymer ?
#
loop_
_entity_poly.entity_id
_entity_poly.type
_entity_poly.pdbx_seq_one_letter_code
_entity_poly.pdbx_strand_id
1 'polypeptide(L)'
;MARDTTLFTTAYPASRLLGEFSGRLSRRSERISLLAADRNPVDEVRYFDAGRWPQHADGGGSSLELRDLDADNQLPETWAASDESHQSGWRTYSYRKRGTSNGGPNEWRDFVLGLLDAGEILLDDIRVVESPDGNAVQFLTNTSFESGATGWRMVGNHRLSRVITDPDNPGNKVLHLVSEGATEHMHNHIETTLAGGRSVNSSRVYEISFRARWLTGSNQLHTRLYFNRAAQT
;
A
#
# COMPACT_ATOMS: atom_id res chain seq x y z
N MET A 1 -21.66 18.02 2.92
CA MET A 1 -22.78 17.56 2.04
C MET A 1 -22.50 16.15 1.59
N ALA A 2 -23.50 15.30 1.41
CA ALA A 2 -23.34 13.94 0.89
C ALA A 2 -24.37 13.66 -0.20
N ARG A 3 -24.06 12.72 -1.11
CA ARG A 3 -25.01 12.28 -2.13
C ARG A 3 -26.16 11.44 -1.55
N ASP A 4 -25.83 10.64 -0.55
CA ASP A 4 -26.77 9.81 0.22
C ASP A 4 -26.50 10.06 1.70
N THR A 5 -27.39 10.82 2.32
CA THR A 5 -27.26 11.24 3.72
C THR A 5 -27.42 10.06 4.67
N THR A 6 -28.23 9.06 4.32
CA THR A 6 -28.47 7.89 5.15
C THR A 6 -27.24 6.99 5.22
N LEU A 7 -26.65 6.66 4.06
CA LEU A 7 -25.41 5.89 4.01
C LEU A 7 -24.28 6.63 4.69
N PHE A 8 -24.14 7.93 4.45
CA PHE A 8 -23.09 8.73 5.03
C PHE A 8 -23.18 8.81 6.56
N THR A 9 -24.36 9.09 7.13
CA THR A 9 -24.54 9.17 8.59
C THR A 9 -24.40 7.83 9.28
N THR A 10 -24.71 6.72 8.57
CA THR A 10 -24.45 5.35 9.08
C THR A 10 -22.95 5.08 9.19
N ALA A 11 -22.17 5.48 8.19
CA ALA A 11 -20.72 5.29 8.18
C ALA A 11 -19.98 6.27 9.10
N TYR A 12 -20.49 7.52 9.23
CA TYR A 12 -19.84 8.61 9.95
C TYR A 12 -20.85 9.31 10.90
N PRO A 13 -21.27 8.64 11.98
CA PRO A 13 -22.37 9.13 12.84
C PRO A 13 -22.07 10.43 13.60
N ALA A 14 -20.78 10.74 13.80
CA ALA A 14 -20.34 11.98 14.48
C ALA A 14 -20.22 13.18 13.53
N SER A 15 -20.39 13.01 12.23
CA SER A 15 -20.17 14.07 11.24
C SER A 15 -21.37 14.99 11.12
N ARG A 16 -21.11 16.31 11.08
CA ARG A 16 -22.13 17.32 10.83
C ARG A 16 -22.43 17.40 9.34
N LEU A 17 -23.60 16.96 8.93
CA LEU A 17 -24.05 17.00 7.55
C LEU A 17 -24.92 18.24 7.29
N LEU A 18 -24.58 19.04 6.27
CA LEU A 18 -25.30 20.25 5.90
C LEU A 18 -26.41 20.01 4.88
N GLY A 19 -26.40 18.86 4.18
CA GLY A 19 -27.42 18.54 3.18
C GLY A 19 -26.96 17.56 2.13
N GLU A 20 -27.80 17.33 1.15
CA GLU A 20 -27.54 16.47 -0.02
C GLU A 20 -27.10 17.27 -1.24
N PHE A 21 -26.41 16.61 -2.13
CA PHE A 21 -26.16 17.10 -3.49
C PHE A 21 -26.57 16.04 -4.51
N SER A 22 -27.01 16.46 -5.70
CA SER A 22 -27.35 15.58 -6.81
C SER A 22 -26.20 15.48 -7.80
N GLY A 23 -26.10 14.34 -8.48
CA GLY A 23 -25.07 14.13 -9.51
C GLY A 23 -23.87 13.32 -9.00
N ARG A 24 -22.75 13.43 -9.73
CA ARG A 24 -21.46 12.79 -9.42
C ARG A 24 -20.35 13.78 -9.68
N LEU A 25 -19.38 13.84 -8.81
CA LEU A 25 -18.13 14.54 -9.04
C LEU A 25 -17.33 13.84 -10.15
N SER A 26 -16.70 14.65 -11.00
CA SER A 26 -15.82 14.15 -12.06
C SER A 26 -14.63 13.38 -11.45
N ARG A 27 -14.21 12.29 -12.09
CA ARG A 27 -13.01 11.54 -11.68
C ARG A 27 -11.71 12.17 -12.15
N ARG A 28 -11.75 13.20 -13.00
CA ARG A 28 -10.54 13.85 -13.54
C ARG A 28 -10.34 15.25 -13.00
N SER A 29 -11.33 16.08 -13.17
CA SER A 29 -11.30 17.45 -12.64
C SER A 29 -12.70 18.02 -12.70
N GLU A 30 -13.02 18.86 -11.75
CA GLU A 30 -14.26 19.62 -11.72
C GLU A 30 -14.09 20.89 -10.89
N ARG A 31 -14.94 21.86 -11.16
CA ARG A 31 -15.05 23.07 -10.37
C ARG A 31 -16.23 22.94 -9.43
N ILE A 32 -15.99 23.13 -8.15
CA ILE A 32 -17.01 23.17 -7.11
C ILE A 32 -17.08 24.63 -6.64
N SER A 33 -18.26 25.23 -6.70
CA SER A 33 -18.47 26.61 -6.24
C SER A 33 -19.52 26.65 -5.15
N LEU A 34 -19.24 27.34 -4.08
CA LEU A 34 -20.19 27.71 -3.03
C LEU A 34 -20.78 29.09 -3.39
N LEU A 35 -22.09 29.13 -3.54
CA LEU A 35 -22.79 30.37 -3.89
C LEU A 35 -23.60 30.89 -2.70
N ALA A 36 -23.62 32.21 -2.53
CA ALA A 36 -24.55 32.88 -1.65
C ALA A 36 -25.99 32.81 -2.20
N ALA A 37 -26.97 33.25 -1.38
CA ALA A 37 -28.38 33.23 -1.77
C ALA A 37 -28.68 34.08 -3.01
N ASP A 38 -27.91 35.11 -3.26
CA ASP A 38 -27.96 35.99 -4.45
C ASP A 38 -27.17 35.43 -5.66
N ARG A 39 -26.66 34.19 -5.54
CA ARG A 39 -25.87 33.47 -6.54
C ARG A 39 -24.45 34.04 -6.78
N ASN A 40 -23.97 34.93 -5.96
CA ASN A 40 -22.57 35.33 -6.02
C ASN A 40 -21.66 34.22 -5.46
N PRO A 41 -20.51 33.90 -6.10
CA PRO A 41 -19.54 32.96 -5.58
C PRO A 41 -18.98 33.45 -4.23
N VAL A 42 -19.05 32.62 -3.22
CA VAL A 42 -18.45 32.82 -1.89
C VAL A 42 -17.10 32.15 -1.81
N ASP A 43 -17.01 30.95 -2.40
CA ASP A 43 -15.82 30.14 -2.45
C ASP A 43 -15.84 29.20 -3.64
N GLU A 44 -14.67 28.84 -4.15
CA GLU A 44 -14.54 28.00 -5.34
C GLU A 44 -13.23 27.21 -5.30
N VAL A 45 -13.29 25.94 -5.69
CA VAL A 45 -12.11 25.10 -5.91
C VAL A 45 -12.23 24.35 -7.20
N ARG A 46 -11.13 24.25 -7.95
CA ARG A 46 -11.01 23.34 -9.07
C ARG A 46 -9.98 22.28 -8.78
N TYR A 47 -10.45 21.06 -8.46
CA TYR A 47 -9.58 19.93 -8.19
C TYR A 47 -9.20 19.16 -9.47
N PHE A 48 -8.12 18.38 -9.39
CA PHE A 48 -7.66 17.45 -10.41
C PHE A 48 -7.26 16.13 -9.75
N ASP A 49 -7.33 15.02 -10.49
CA ASP A 49 -6.91 13.68 -10.08
C ASP A 49 -5.40 13.43 -10.20
N ALA A 50 -4.65 14.36 -10.79
CA ALA A 50 -3.24 14.19 -11.12
C ALA A 50 -2.43 15.49 -10.95
N GLY A 51 -1.14 15.40 -11.29
CA GLY A 51 -0.21 16.51 -11.27
C GLY A 51 0.29 16.81 -9.87
N ARG A 52 0.02 18.01 -9.34
CA ARG A 52 0.46 18.46 -8.00
C ARG A 52 -0.54 18.15 -6.89
N TRP A 53 -1.69 17.58 -7.23
CA TRP A 53 -2.72 17.20 -6.26
C TRP A 53 -2.32 15.93 -5.49
N PRO A 54 -2.77 15.77 -4.22
CA PRO A 54 -2.44 14.61 -3.40
C PRO A 54 -2.90 13.30 -4.04
N GLN A 55 -1.94 12.47 -4.46
CA GLN A 55 -2.19 11.25 -5.23
C GLN A 55 -3.05 10.22 -4.48
N HIS A 56 -2.87 10.07 -3.17
CA HIS A 56 -3.59 9.06 -2.39
C HIS A 56 -5.08 9.37 -2.21
N ALA A 57 -5.51 10.59 -2.50
CA ALA A 57 -6.93 10.95 -2.53
C ALA A 57 -7.65 10.49 -3.81
N ASP A 58 -6.89 10.10 -4.87
CA ASP A 58 -7.46 9.52 -6.09
C ASP A 58 -7.51 7.98 -6.02
N GLY A 59 -8.53 7.47 -5.34
CA GLY A 59 -8.75 6.02 -5.21
C GLY A 59 -7.83 5.30 -4.20
N GLY A 60 -6.90 5.99 -3.57
CA GLY A 60 -5.99 5.44 -2.56
C GLY A 60 -6.60 5.29 -1.16
N GLY A 61 -7.89 5.53 -1.01
CA GLY A 61 -8.61 5.39 0.26
C GLY A 61 -8.61 6.62 1.14
N SER A 62 -7.73 7.59 0.89
CA SER A 62 -7.68 8.85 1.62
C SER A 62 -8.71 9.84 1.08
N SER A 63 -9.20 10.73 1.93
CA SER A 63 -9.93 11.93 1.53
C SER A 63 -8.97 13.06 1.13
N LEU A 64 -9.45 13.99 0.35
CA LEU A 64 -8.72 15.22 0.03
C LEU A 64 -9.10 16.28 1.07
N GLU A 65 -8.13 16.77 1.83
CA GLU A 65 -8.34 17.67 2.95
C GLU A 65 -7.54 18.96 2.81
N LEU A 66 -8.18 20.10 3.06
CA LEU A 66 -7.50 21.39 3.15
C LEU A 66 -6.69 21.44 4.45
N ARG A 67 -5.39 21.74 4.34
CA ARG A 67 -4.46 21.75 5.50
C ARG A 67 -4.71 22.91 6.46
N ASP A 68 -5.16 24.02 5.91
CA ASP A 68 -5.43 25.26 6.65
C ASP A 68 -6.67 25.91 6.03
N LEU A 69 -7.65 26.25 6.87
CA LEU A 69 -8.91 26.85 6.44
C LEU A 69 -8.73 28.26 5.87
N ASP A 70 -7.65 28.94 6.20
CA ASP A 70 -7.33 30.30 5.74
C ASP A 70 -6.43 30.27 4.48
N ALA A 71 -6.01 29.07 4.01
CA ALA A 71 -5.18 28.94 2.83
C ALA A 71 -6.00 29.12 1.53
N ASP A 72 -5.30 29.56 0.47
CA ASP A 72 -5.89 29.63 -0.87
C ASP A 72 -6.17 28.22 -1.40
N ASN A 73 -7.42 27.80 -1.36
CA ASN A 73 -7.86 26.47 -1.77
C ASN A 73 -7.78 26.22 -3.30
N GLN A 74 -7.41 27.21 -4.11
CA GLN A 74 -7.10 27.05 -5.52
C GLN A 74 -5.73 26.37 -5.75
N LEU A 75 -4.86 26.38 -4.73
CA LEU A 75 -3.49 25.87 -4.82
C LEU A 75 -3.43 24.40 -4.40
N PRO A 76 -2.94 23.47 -5.24
CA PRO A 76 -2.82 22.04 -4.92
C PRO A 76 -2.03 21.76 -3.63
N GLU A 77 -1.00 22.56 -3.35
CA GLU A 77 -0.12 22.42 -2.19
C GLU A 77 -0.76 22.74 -0.85
N THR A 78 -1.93 23.37 -0.85
CA THR A 78 -2.72 23.62 0.37
C THR A 78 -3.58 22.42 0.76
N TRP A 79 -3.69 21.43 -0.13
CA TRP A 79 -4.42 20.20 0.10
C TRP A 79 -3.49 19.06 0.51
N ALA A 80 -4.02 18.10 1.26
CA ALA A 80 -3.36 16.85 1.63
C ALA A 80 -4.32 15.68 1.47
N ALA A 81 -3.76 14.49 1.31
CA ALA A 81 -4.52 13.26 1.58
C ALA A 81 -4.68 13.09 3.09
N SER A 82 -5.86 12.62 3.56
CA SER A 82 -6.08 12.28 4.96
C SER A 82 -5.11 11.21 5.44
N ASP A 83 -4.77 11.25 6.73
CA ASP A 83 -3.98 10.20 7.37
C ASP A 83 -4.87 9.02 7.77
N GLU A 84 -4.77 7.94 7.00
CA GLU A 84 -5.53 6.70 7.21
C GLU A 84 -4.77 5.68 8.09
N SER A 85 -3.61 6.03 8.59
CA SER A 85 -2.72 5.12 9.33
C SER A 85 -3.36 4.48 10.56
N HIS A 86 -4.37 5.13 11.15
CA HIS A 86 -5.11 4.63 12.31
C HIS A 86 -6.35 3.79 11.96
N GLN A 87 -6.74 3.70 10.69
CA GLN A 87 -7.95 2.97 10.26
C GLN A 87 -7.72 1.49 10.03
N SER A 88 -6.49 1.05 9.83
CA SER A 88 -6.18 -0.36 9.64
C SER A 88 -5.31 -0.92 10.77
N GLY A 89 -5.68 -2.11 11.25
CA GLY A 89 -4.88 -2.88 12.19
C GLY A 89 -3.96 -3.86 11.47
N TRP A 90 -3.00 -4.40 12.21
CA TRP A 90 -2.15 -5.49 11.75
C TRP A 90 -2.96 -6.74 11.42
N ARG A 91 -2.69 -7.34 10.27
CA ARG A 91 -3.27 -8.62 9.82
C ARG A 91 -2.19 -9.55 9.30
N THR A 92 -2.37 -10.86 9.53
CA THR A 92 -1.52 -11.90 8.95
C THR A 92 -2.15 -12.43 7.67
N TYR A 93 -1.35 -12.50 6.63
CA TYR A 93 -1.72 -13.06 5.34
C TYR A 93 -0.86 -14.29 5.08
N SER A 94 -1.44 -15.31 4.48
CA SER A 94 -0.76 -16.54 4.14
C SER A 94 -1.30 -17.10 2.82
N TYR A 95 -0.40 -17.63 2.00
CA TYR A 95 -0.72 -18.26 0.73
C TYR A 95 0.15 -19.47 0.49
N ARG A 96 -0.46 -20.57 0.06
CA ARG A 96 0.24 -21.83 -0.21
C ARG A 96 0.10 -22.25 -1.66
N LYS A 97 1.19 -22.69 -2.26
CA LYS A 97 1.21 -23.27 -3.60
C LYS A 97 2.35 -24.27 -3.74
N ARG A 98 2.15 -25.25 -4.61
CA ARG A 98 3.23 -26.13 -5.06
C ARG A 98 4.18 -25.35 -5.96
N GLY A 99 5.48 -25.59 -5.82
CA GLY A 99 6.48 -25.05 -6.74
C GLY A 99 6.20 -25.52 -8.17
N THR A 100 6.55 -24.68 -9.13
CA THR A 100 6.45 -25.00 -10.55
C THR A 100 7.82 -24.96 -11.19
N SER A 101 8.07 -25.78 -12.21
CA SER A 101 9.23 -25.66 -13.08
C SER A 101 8.78 -24.92 -14.34
N ASN A 102 9.32 -23.76 -14.57
CA ASN A 102 9.00 -22.94 -15.75
C ASN A 102 10.14 -22.94 -16.79
N GLY A 103 11.11 -23.87 -16.66
CA GLY A 103 12.22 -23.99 -17.60
C GLY A 103 13.27 -22.88 -17.54
N GLY A 104 13.12 -21.90 -16.63
CA GLY A 104 14.08 -20.81 -16.48
C GLY A 104 15.35 -21.23 -15.74
N PRO A 105 16.38 -20.36 -15.71
CA PRO A 105 17.64 -20.64 -15.04
C PRO A 105 17.46 -20.95 -13.56
N ASN A 106 18.23 -21.91 -13.03
CA ASN A 106 18.20 -22.30 -11.62
C ASN A 106 18.97 -21.33 -10.71
N GLU A 107 19.57 -20.31 -11.30
CA GLU A 107 20.44 -19.34 -10.64
C GLU A 107 19.67 -18.30 -9.82
N TRP A 108 18.41 -18.13 -10.10
CA TRP A 108 17.59 -17.07 -9.54
C TRP A 108 16.93 -17.54 -8.26
N ARG A 109 17.40 -16.98 -7.17
CA ARG A 109 17.13 -17.43 -5.80
C ARG A 109 16.65 -16.27 -4.94
N ASP A 110 15.72 -15.48 -5.49
CA ASP A 110 15.21 -14.31 -4.79
C ASP A 110 13.72 -14.44 -4.51
N PHE A 111 13.34 -13.91 -3.37
CA PHE A 111 11.96 -13.58 -3.03
C PHE A 111 11.73 -12.10 -3.30
N VAL A 112 10.65 -11.79 -4.00
CA VAL A 112 10.27 -10.45 -4.43
C VAL A 112 8.93 -10.08 -3.84
N LEU A 113 8.79 -8.85 -3.39
CA LEU A 113 7.56 -8.31 -2.82
C LEU A 113 7.44 -6.82 -3.17
N GLY A 114 6.23 -6.33 -3.46
CA GLY A 114 6.02 -4.93 -3.75
C GLY A 114 4.55 -4.54 -3.89
N LEU A 115 4.27 -3.26 -3.76
CA LEU A 115 2.98 -2.66 -4.08
C LEU A 115 2.82 -2.53 -5.60
N LEU A 116 1.60 -2.70 -6.10
CA LEU A 116 1.31 -2.60 -7.52
C LEU A 116 1.14 -1.15 -7.99
N ASP A 117 0.93 -0.22 -7.05
CA ASP A 117 0.79 1.20 -7.34
C ASP A 117 1.32 2.04 -6.16
N ALA A 118 1.26 3.37 -6.26
CA ALA A 118 1.68 4.27 -5.20
C ALA A 118 0.93 3.99 -3.90
N GLY A 119 1.67 3.87 -2.81
CA GLY A 119 1.09 3.58 -1.50
C GLY A 119 2.14 3.27 -0.45
N GLU A 120 1.66 3.11 0.78
CA GLU A 120 2.49 2.84 1.94
C GLU A 120 1.85 1.78 2.83
N ILE A 121 2.64 0.80 3.26
CA ILE A 121 2.25 -0.23 4.20
C ILE A 121 3.38 -0.54 5.19
N LEU A 122 3.03 -1.03 6.37
CA LEU A 122 3.99 -1.66 7.26
C LEU A 122 3.98 -3.17 7.05
N LEU A 123 5.15 -3.78 7.05
CA LEU A 123 5.34 -5.23 6.89
C LEU A 123 6.24 -5.78 7.99
N ASP A 124 5.91 -6.98 8.46
CA ASP A 124 6.68 -7.72 9.44
C ASP A 124 6.50 -9.24 9.27
N ASP A 125 7.35 -10.03 9.92
CA ASP A 125 7.27 -11.50 9.95
C ASP A 125 7.15 -12.14 8.55
N ILE A 126 7.90 -11.62 7.57
CA ILE A 126 7.86 -12.14 6.19
C ILE A 126 8.53 -13.51 6.12
N ARG A 127 7.80 -14.54 5.71
CA ARG A 127 8.30 -15.92 5.66
C ARG A 127 8.05 -16.55 4.29
N VAL A 128 8.97 -17.39 3.88
CA VAL A 128 8.83 -18.35 2.79
C VAL A 128 9.24 -19.71 3.33
N VAL A 129 8.27 -20.60 3.56
CA VAL A 129 8.49 -21.91 4.19
C VAL A 129 8.23 -23.01 3.19
N GLU A 130 9.25 -23.85 2.92
CA GLU A 130 9.09 -25.10 2.18
C GLU A 130 8.51 -26.19 3.07
N SER A 131 7.59 -26.99 2.55
CA SER A 131 6.95 -28.13 3.22
C SER A 131 6.38 -27.77 4.61
N PRO A 132 5.46 -26.80 4.69
CA PRO A 132 4.98 -26.26 5.99
C PRO A 132 4.31 -27.31 6.88
N ASP A 133 3.72 -28.36 6.31
CA ASP A 133 3.06 -29.44 7.06
C ASP A 133 3.99 -30.62 7.40
N GLY A 134 5.29 -30.50 7.11
CA GLY A 134 6.29 -31.53 7.33
C GLY A 134 7.57 -30.98 7.97
N ASN A 135 8.71 -31.27 7.36
CA ASN A 135 9.98 -30.67 7.77
C ASN A 135 10.07 -29.22 7.27
N ALA A 136 9.36 -28.33 7.91
CA ALA A 136 9.27 -26.93 7.54
C ALA A 136 10.64 -26.26 7.48
N VAL A 137 11.04 -25.75 6.31
CA VAL A 137 12.32 -25.08 6.09
C VAL A 137 12.08 -23.63 5.72
N GLN A 138 12.55 -22.69 6.55
CA GLN A 138 12.50 -21.26 6.26
C GLN A 138 13.55 -20.90 5.19
N PHE A 139 13.11 -20.17 4.16
CA PHE A 139 13.92 -19.76 3.01
C PHE A 139 14.45 -18.32 3.11
N LEU A 140 14.00 -17.51 4.07
CA LEU A 140 14.44 -16.14 4.26
C LEU A 140 15.23 -15.97 5.56
N THR A 141 16.07 -14.95 5.58
CA THR A 141 16.74 -14.44 6.78
C THR A 141 16.23 -13.05 7.11
N ASN A 142 16.44 -12.59 8.34
CA ASN A 142 16.02 -11.27 8.82
C ASN A 142 14.54 -10.96 8.48
N THR A 143 13.66 -11.88 8.82
CA THR A 143 12.25 -11.89 8.46
C THR A 143 11.41 -10.90 9.25
N SER A 144 11.88 -10.51 10.44
CA SER A 144 11.26 -9.56 11.38
C SER A 144 11.97 -8.20 11.42
N PHE A 145 12.94 -7.96 10.54
CA PHE A 145 13.66 -6.69 10.40
C PHE A 145 14.43 -6.20 11.65
N GLU A 146 14.63 -7.03 12.67
CA GLU A 146 15.35 -6.62 13.88
C GLU A 146 16.82 -6.23 13.60
N SER A 147 17.41 -6.78 12.54
CA SER A 147 18.74 -6.41 12.04
C SER A 147 18.70 -5.27 10.99
N GLY A 148 17.65 -4.43 11.01
CA GLY A 148 17.43 -3.42 9.99
C GLY A 148 17.14 -4.04 8.63
N ALA A 149 17.56 -3.40 7.55
CA ALA A 149 17.35 -3.88 6.17
C ALA A 149 18.39 -4.93 5.71
N THR A 150 19.17 -5.52 6.62
CA THR A 150 20.23 -6.47 6.26
C THR A 150 19.67 -7.62 5.42
N GLY A 151 20.24 -7.84 4.23
CA GLY A 151 19.82 -8.86 3.27
C GLY A 151 18.65 -8.48 2.37
N TRP A 152 18.02 -7.34 2.61
CA TRP A 152 16.95 -6.81 1.78
C TRP A 152 17.44 -5.67 0.87
N ARG A 153 16.95 -5.63 -0.35
CA ARG A 153 17.26 -4.61 -1.36
C ARG A 153 15.96 -3.91 -1.76
N MET A 154 15.95 -2.59 -1.69
CA MET A 154 14.84 -1.71 -2.11
C MET A 154 15.20 -1.11 -3.47
N VAL A 155 14.44 -1.43 -4.50
CA VAL A 155 14.77 -1.06 -5.89
C VAL A 155 13.61 -0.36 -6.61
N GLY A 156 13.97 0.41 -7.61
CA GLY A 156 13.01 1.14 -8.45
C GLY A 156 12.18 2.14 -7.64
N ASN A 157 10.86 2.13 -7.84
CA ASN A 157 9.90 3.00 -7.15
C ASN A 157 9.70 2.64 -5.66
N HIS A 158 10.33 1.57 -5.16
CA HIS A 158 10.32 1.19 -3.75
C HIS A 158 11.59 1.64 -2.99
N ARG A 159 12.47 2.45 -3.58
CA ARG A 159 13.74 2.89 -3.00
C ARG A 159 13.61 3.71 -1.70
N LEU A 160 12.46 4.31 -1.45
CA LEU A 160 12.18 5.07 -0.23
C LEU A 160 11.77 4.18 0.95
N SER A 161 11.58 2.88 0.72
CA SER A 161 11.29 1.92 1.79
C SER A 161 12.43 1.85 2.79
N ARG A 162 12.08 1.72 4.07
CA ARG A 162 13.06 1.68 5.16
C ARG A 162 12.53 0.89 6.35
N VAL A 163 13.44 0.38 7.17
CA VAL A 163 13.07 -0.21 8.46
C VAL A 163 12.92 0.90 9.49
N ILE A 164 11.82 0.87 10.21
CA ILE A 164 11.47 1.82 11.27
C ILE A 164 11.13 1.07 12.55
N THR A 165 11.05 1.78 13.67
CA THR A 165 10.41 1.26 14.89
C THR A 165 8.91 1.13 14.64
N ASP A 166 8.32 0.01 15.09
CA ASP A 166 6.87 -0.20 14.98
C ASP A 166 6.13 0.90 15.77
N PRO A 167 5.24 1.67 15.14
CA PRO A 167 4.51 2.73 15.83
C PRO A 167 3.66 2.25 17.01
N ASP A 168 3.22 0.98 16.98
CA ASP A 168 2.37 0.40 18.02
C ASP A 168 3.18 -0.38 19.08
N ASN A 169 4.45 -0.71 18.79
CA ASN A 169 5.32 -1.47 19.68
C ASN A 169 6.78 -1.00 19.58
N PRO A 170 7.24 -0.09 20.45
CA PRO A 170 8.59 0.48 20.38
C PRO A 170 9.73 -0.55 20.51
N GLY A 171 9.44 -1.77 20.99
CA GLY A 171 10.41 -2.87 21.09
C GLY A 171 10.57 -3.68 19.80
N ASN A 172 9.82 -3.39 18.76
CA ASN A 172 9.79 -4.10 17.48
C ASN A 172 10.23 -3.21 16.32
N LYS A 173 10.84 -3.80 15.29
CA LYS A 173 11.14 -3.11 14.04
C LYS A 173 10.29 -3.68 12.91
N VAL A 174 9.88 -2.83 12.00
CA VAL A 174 9.05 -3.19 10.86
C VAL A 174 9.58 -2.53 9.59
N LEU A 175 9.30 -3.13 8.46
CA LEU A 175 9.57 -2.52 7.17
C LEU A 175 8.43 -1.56 6.82
N HIS A 176 8.73 -0.27 6.68
CA HIS A 176 7.87 0.71 6.04
C HIS A 176 8.10 0.61 4.53
N LEU A 177 7.21 -0.11 3.85
CA LEU A 177 7.24 -0.25 2.40
C LEU A 177 6.56 0.96 1.77
N VAL A 178 7.28 1.64 0.89
CA VAL A 178 6.81 2.83 0.16
C VAL A 178 6.96 2.58 -1.32
N SER A 179 5.89 2.76 -2.08
CA SER A 179 5.90 2.78 -3.55
C SER A 179 5.51 4.16 -4.05
N GLU A 180 6.34 4.72 -4.93
CA GLU A 180 6.13 6.05 -5.52
C GLU A 180 5.25 6.04 -6.77
N GLY A 181 4.78 4.88 -7.24
CA GLY A 181 3.95 4.77 -8.44
C GLY A 181 3.71 3.33 -8.88
N ALA A 182 3.05 3.19 -10.02
CA ALA A 182 2.69 1.91 -10.59
C ALA A 182 3.91 1.01 -10.88
N THR A 183 3.71 -0.30 -10.72
CA THR A 183 4.71 -1.31 -11.04
C THR A 183 4.72 -1.58 -12.54
N GLU A 184 5.24 -0.64 -13.31
CA GLU A 184 5.37 -0.76 -14.77
C GLU A 184 6.61 -1.55 -15.19
N HIS A 185 7.54 -1.80 -14.28
CA HIS A 185 8.80 -2.46 -14.56
C HIS A 185 9.10 -3.56 -13.53
N MET A 186 9.74 -4.65 -13.99
CA MET A 186 10.07 -5.81 -13.15
C MET A 186 10.99 -5.49 -11.96
N HIS A 187 11.70 -4.38 -11.98
CA HIS A 187 12.59 -3.93 -10.89
C HIS A 187 11.93 -2.98 -9.88
N ASN A 188 10.63 -2.76 -9.97
CA ASN A 188 9.89 -1.95 -9.01
C ASN A 188 9.37 -2.81 -7.85
N HIS A 189 10.25 -3.14 -6.89
CA HIS A 189 9.94 -4.02 -5.76
C HIS A 189 11.00 -3.92 -4.64
N ILE A 190 10.79 -4.67 -3.58
CA ILE A 190 11.85 -5.08 -2.66
C ILE A 190 12.18 -6.55 -2.86
N GLU A 191 13.41 -6.96 -2.58
CA GLU A 191 13.82 -8.34 -2.75
C GLU A 191 14.84 -8.80 -1.70
N THR A 192 14.89 -10.11 -1.49
CA THR A 192 15.93 -10.76 -0.68
C THR A 192 16.33 -12.09 -1.30
N THR A 193 17.59 -12.46 -1.18
CA THR A 193 18.10 -13.74 -1.69
C THR A 193 17.75 -14.87 -0.72
N LEU A 194 17.34 -16.02 -1.27
CA LEU A 194 16.97 -17.19 -0.49
C LEU A 194 18.14 -17.72 0.32
N ALA A 195 17.92 -17.98 1.60
CA ALA A 195 18.95 -18.40 2.56
C ALA A 195 19.67 -19.68 2.14
N GLY A 196 20.99 -19.72 2.35
CA GLY A 196 21.81 -20.92 2.12
C GLY A 196 21.89 -21.34 0.64
N GLY A 197 21.66 -20.41 -0.30
CA GLY A 197 21.72 -20.71 -1.73
C GLY A 197 20.61 -21.65 -2.22
N ARG A 198 19.51 -21.75 -1.48
CA ARG A 198 18.36 -22.61 -1.82
C ARG A 198 17.70 -22.19 -3.11
N SER A 199 17.07 -23.14 -3.76
CA SER A 199 16.21 -22.92 -4.93
C SER A 199 14.86 -23.58 -4.75
N VAL A 200 13.84 -23.08 -5.46
CA VAL A 200 12.49 -23.64 -5.42
C VAL A 200 12.43 -24.98 -6.15
N ASN A 201 11.83 -25.98 -5.49
CA ASN A 201 11.64 -27.33 -6.03
C ASN A 201 10.16 -27.53 -6.43
N SER A 202 9.92 -27.96 -7.67
CA SER A 202 8.58 -28.17 -8.22
C SER A 202 7.78 -29.27 -7.54
N SER A 203 8.44 -30.19 -6.80
CA SER A 203 7.75 -31.26 -6.06
C SER A 203 7.29 -30.85 -4.66
N ARG A 204 7.69 -29.68 -4.18
CA ARG A 204 7.43 -29.20 -2.82
C ARG A 204 6.31 -28.15 -2.78
N VAL A 205 5.68 -28.04 -1.61
CA VAL A 205 4.71 -26.97 -1.31
C VAL A 205 5.44 -25.85 -0.57
N TYR A 206 5.14 -24.62 -0.91
CA TYR A 206 5.65 -23.41 -0.28
C TYR A 206 4.52 -22.62 0.33
N GLU A 207 4.76 -22.06 1.50
CA GLU A 207 3.91 -21.06 2.13
C GLU A 207 4.64 -19.73 2.16
N ILE A 208 4.03 -18.70 1.63
CA ILE A 208 4.42 -17.31 1.82
C ILE A 208 3.48 -16.74 2.87
N SER A 209 4.02 -16.15 3.93
CA SER A 209 3.22 -15.45 4.94
C SER A 209 3.91 -14.17 5.40
N PHE A 210 3.12 -13.20 5.82
CA PHE A 210 3.59 -11.93 6.38
C PHE A 210 2.50 -11.26 7.21
N ARG A 211 2.90 -10.39 8.12
CA ARG A 211 2.03 -9.43 8.76
C ARG A 211 2.07 -8.12 7.98
N ALA A 212 0.92 -7.50 7.79
CA ALA A 212 0.83 -6.22 7.11
C ALA A 212 -0.18 -5.30 7.79
N ARG A 213 0.11 -4.00 7.73
CA ARG A 213 -0.78 -2.91 8.11
C ARG A 213 -0.76 -1.88 7.00
N TRP A 214 -1.92 -1.61 6.41
CA TRP A 214 -2.07 -0.57 5.40
C TRP A 214 -2.03 0.82 6.03
N LEU A 215 -1.37 1.76 5.39
CA LEU A 215 -1.28 3.16 5.83
C LEU A 215 -2.03 4.08 4.89
N THR A 216 -1.70 4.03 3.60
CA THR A 216 -2.32 4.89 2.58
C THR A 216 -2.06 4.36 1.17
N GLY A 217 -2.81 4.84 0.19
CA GLY A 217 -2.62 4.53 -1.22
C GLY A 217 -3.02 3.11 -1.61
N SER A 218 -2.27 2.51 -2.53
CA SER A 218 -2.52 1.14 -2.99
C SER A 218 -2.43 0.13 -1.84
N ASN A 219 -3.44 -0.74 -1.75
CA ASN A 219 -3.47 -1.87 -0.83
C ASN A 219 -3.22 -3.22 -1.54
N GLN A 220 -2.80 -3.17 -2.80
CA GLN A 220 -2.51 -4.36 -3.59
C GLN A 220 -1.03 -4.70 -3.52
N LEU A 221 -0.71 -5.73 -2.75
CA LEU A 221 0.63 -6.25 -2.56
C LEU A 221 0.81 -7.52 -3.39
N HIS A 222 1.87 -7.58 -4.19
CA HIS A 222 2.26 -8.82 -4.86
C HIS A 222 3.49 -9.44 -4.22
N THR A 223 3.56 -10.77 -4.26
CA THR A 223 4.76 -11.52 -3.88
C THR A 223 5.12 -12.51 -4.98
N ARG A 224 6.41 -12.77 -5.18
CA ARG A 224 6.91 -13.80 -6.11
C ARG A 224 8.15 -14.50 -5.54
N LEU A 225 8.20 -15.81 -5.67
CA LEU A 225 9.46 -16.52 -5.73
C LEU A 225 9.93 -16.47 -7.19
N TYR A 226 11.16 -16.10 -7.39
CA TYR A 226 11.70 -15.67 -8.66
C TYR A 226 11.24 -16.52 -9.83
N PHE A 227 10.86 -15.87 -10.96
CA PHE A 227 10.21 -16.48 -12.13
C PHE A 227 8.93 -17.27 -11.86
N ASN A 228 8.16 -16.90 -10.84
CA ASN A 228 6.88 -17.56 -10.56
C ASN A 228 7.01 -19.07 -10.32
N ARG A 229 8.15 -19.53 -9.79
CA ARG A 229 8.38 -20.95 -9.53
C ARG A 229 7.59 -21.49 -8.36
N ALA A 230 7.07 -20.62 -7.52
CA ALA A 230 6.18 -21.00 -6.44
C ALA A 230 5.10 -19.92 -6.26
N ALA A 231 4.54 -19.82 -5.04
CA ALA A 231 3.45 -18.95 -4.72
C ALA A 231 3.63 -17.52 -5.25
N GLN A 232 2.61 -17.08 -5.95
CA GLN A 232 2.42 -15.70 -6.39
C GLN A 232 1.08 -15.23 -5.82
N THR A 233 1.12 -14.16 -5.08
CA THR A 233 -0.08 -13.55 -4.49
C THR A 233 -0.34 -12.20 -5.11
#